data_7b56ba0086b9b3fce46d36927a55419f
#
_entry.id   7b56ba0086b9b3fce46d36927a55419f
#
_cell.length_a   1.000
_cell.length_b   1.000
_cell.length_c   1.000
_cell.angle_alpha   90.00
_cell.angle_beta   90.00
_cell.angle_gamma   90.00
#
_symmetry.space_group_name_H-M   'P 1'
#
loop_
_entity.id
_entity.type
_entity.pdbx_description
1 polymer ?
#
loop_
_entity_poly.entity_id
_entity_poly.type
_entity_poly.pdbx_seq_one_letter_code
_entity_poly.pdbx_strand_id
1 'polypeptide(L)'
;MKIKNPRNTINEDTKDSIIKSDDWASYIETLTPVEKKSDGMWYKREDKFAIFGINSINGSKCRQLLYLFETRPDGSDTVIHATNVNSSPQTPMVSVMANHYNLRCIQVAGGSNPKSLSEKSLPLFATMFGTEYETATGSGFNRNIQRRVKDIMKLFPNSFTIERDITLDHTLPNNTPDKI
;
A
#
# COMPACT_ATOMS: atom_id res chain seq x y z
N MET A 1 24.43 -2.51 5.05
CA MET A 1 24.58 -3.27 3.79
C MET A 1 23.32 -2.97 2.96
N LYS A 2 23.40 -2.10 1.95
CA LYS A 2 22.27 -1.83 1.06
C LYS A 2 22.17 -2.97 0.06
N ILE A 3 21.18 -3.84 0.23
CA ILE A 3 20.87 -4.85 -0.77
C ILE A 3 20.33 -4.11 -1.98
N LYS A 4 21.12 -4.10 -3.07
CA LYS A 4 20.63 -3.63 -4.37
C LYS A 4 19.51 -4.57 -4.80
N ASN A 5 18.29 -4.03 -4.83
CA ASN A 5 17.11 -4.74 -5.29
C ASN A 5 17.33 -5.23 -6.73
N PRO A 6 17.14 -6.53 -7.04
CA PRO A 6 17.04 -6.95 -8.42
C PRO A 6 15.78 -6.29 -8.98
N ARG A 7 15.96 -5.27 -9.79
CA ARG A 7 14.88 -4.58 -10.49
C ARG A 7 14.07 -5.63 -11.22
N ASN A 8 12.86 -5.87 -10.77
CA ASN A 8 11.84 -6.38 -11.65
C ASN A 8 11.72 -5.35 -12.78
N THR A 9 12.29 -5.68 -13.91
CA THR A 9 12.11 -4.94 -15.15
C THR A 9 10.65 -5.14 -15.58
N ILE A 10 9.73 -4.42 -14.94
CA ILE A 10 8.50 -4.05 -15.63
C ILE A 10 9.02 -3.14 -16.74
N ASN A 11 8.78 -3.57 -17.97
CA ASN A 11 9.20 -2.84 -19.14
C ASN A 11 8.77 -1.38 -18.98
N GLU A 12 9.67 -0.41 -19.07
CA GLU A 12 9.34 1.01 -18.86
C GLU A 12 8.22 1.46 -19.78
N ASP A 13 8.13 0.86 -20.99
CA ASP A 13 7.04 1.06 -21.94
C ASP A 13 5.67 0.63 -21.40
N THR A 14 5.63 -0.43 -20.57
CA THR A 14 4.38 -0.89 -19.94
C THR A 14 3.96 0.02 -18.79
N LYS A 15 4.94 0.59 -18.05
CA LYS A 15 4.71 1.50 -16.95
C LYS A 15 4.05 2.80 -17.44
N ASP A 16 4.57 3.38 -18.51
CA ASP A 16 4.04 4.61 -19.10
C ASP A 16 2.66 4.42 -19.77
N SER A 17 2.38 3.24 -20.33
CA SER A 17 1.09 2.95 -20.94
C SER A 17 -0.02 2.71 -19.91
N ILE A 18 0.31 2.17 -18.73
CA ILE A 18 -0.65 1.92 -17.64
C ILE A 18 -1.09 3.23 -17.00
N ILE A 19 -0.17 4.18 -16.82
CA ILE A 19 -0.39 5.43 -16.06
C ILE A 19 -1.02 6.53 -16.93
N LYS A 20 -0.82 6.52 -18.23
CA LYS A 20 -1.26 7.59 -19.15
C LYS A 20 -2.56 7.29 -19.89
N SER A 21 -3.20 6.15 -19.67
CA SER A 21 -4.46 5.88 -20.37
C SER A 21 -5.59 6.66 -19.70
N ASP A 22 -6.31 7.45 -20.49
CA ASP A 22 -7.58 8.08 -20.08
C ASP A 22 -8.63 7.02 -19.68
N ASP A 23 -8.33 5.74 -19.90
CA ASP A 23 -9.15 4.57 -19.62
C ASP A 23 -8.60 3.72 -18.46
N TRP A 24 -8.04 4.37 -17.47
CA TRP A 24 -7.53 3.75 -16.23
C TRP A 24 -8.56 2.86 -15.55
N ALA A 25 -9.83 3.29 -15.48
CA ALA A 25 -10.89 2.52 -14.86
C ALA A 25 -11.13 1.20 -15.61
N SER A 26 -11.21 1.25 -16.91
CA SER A 26 -11.37 0.06 -17.77
C SER A 26 -10.19 -0.90 -17.66
N TYR A 27 -8.97 -0.39 -17.61
CA TYR A 27 -7.79 -1.20 -17.40
C TYR A 27 -7.81 -1.94 -16.06
N ILE A 28 -8.16 -1.24 -14.97
CA ILE A 28 -8.27 -1.86 -13.64
C ILE A 28 -9.33 -2.97 -13.62
N GLU A 29 -10.45 -2.78 -14.32
CA GLU A 29 -11.49 -3.79 -14.40
C GLU A 29 -11.02 -5.08 -15.09
N THR A 30 -10.16 -4.98 -16.11
CA THR A 30 -9.62 -6.16 -16.80
C THR A 30 -8.76 -7.04 -15.90
N LEU A 31 -8.16 -6.46 -14.85
CA LEU A 31 -7.30 -7.18 -13.90
C LEU A 31 -8.07 -7.99 -12.85
N THR A 32 -9.40 -7.80 -12.76
CA THR A 32 -10.27 -8.54 -11.85
C THR A 32 -11.44 -9.18 -12.59
N PRO A 33 -11.19 -10.27 -13.33
CA PRO A 33 -12.22 -10.91 -14.11
C PRO A 33 -13.36 -11.44 -13.24
N VAL A 34 -14.57 -11.41 -13.77
CA VAL A 34 -15.73 -12.05 -13.19
C VAL A 34 -15.83 -13.47 -13.78
N GLU A 35 -15.78 -14.48 -12.93
CA GLU A 35 -15.77 -15.89 -13.33
C GLU A 35 -16.97 -16.62 -12.74
N LYS A 36 -17.66 -17.41 -13.56
CA LYS A 36 -18.67 -18.36 -13.07
C LYS A 36 -17.97 -19.64 -12.63
N LYS A 37 -18.21 -20.09 -11.41
CA LYS A 37 -17.66 -21.33 -10.86
C LYS A 37 -18.64 -22.50 -11.04
N SER A 38 -18.17 -23.70 -10.73
CA SER A 38 -18.95 -24.95 -10.84
C SER A 38 -20.18 -24.99 -9.92
N ASP A 39 -20.20 -24.19 -8.87
CA ASP A 39 -21.36 -23.99 -7.98
C ASP A 39 -22.47 -23.13 -8.62
N GLY A 40 -22.23 -22.60 -9.83
CA GLY A 40 -23.14 -21.72 -10.55
C GLY A 40 -23.07 -20.25 -10.14
N MET A 41 -22.25 -19.88 -9.16
CA MET A 41 -22.10 -18.51 -8.67
C MET A 41 -21.06 -17.73 -9.47
N TRP A 42 -21.23 -16.44 -9.50
CA TRP A 42 -20.29 -15.50 -10.13
C TRP A 42 -19.37 -14.90 -9.07
N TYR A 43 -18.06 -14.93 -9.33
CA TYR A 43 -17.02 -14.43 -8.45
C TYR A 43 -16.22 -13.34 -9.13
N LYS A 44 -16.16 -12.16 -8.51
CA LYS A 44 -15.17 -11.13 -8.89
C LYS A 44 -13.83 -11.52 -8.29
N ARG A 45 -12.86 -11.81 -9.14
CA ARG A 45 -11.57 -12.40 -8.76
C ARG A 45 -10.57 -11.33 -8.34
N GLU A 46 -10.82 -10.69 -7.20
CA GLU A 46 -9.90 -9.69 -6.62
C GLU A 46 -8.52 -10.29 -6.32
N ASP A 47 -8.44 -11.58 -6.05
CA ASP A 47 -7.20 -12.32 -5.86
C ASP A 47 -6.31 -12.32 -7.12
N LYS A 48 -6.87 -12.08 -8.29
CA LYS A 48 -6.11 -11.93 -9.55
C LYS A 48 -5.61 -10.52 -9.81
N PHE A 49 -6.01 -9.54 -9.02
CA PHE A 49 -5.46 -8.20 -9.11
C PHE A 49 -4.05 -8.18 -8.54
N ALA A 50 -3.06 -8.42 -9.39
CA ALA A 50 -1.65 -8.60 -9.03
C ALA A 50 -0.76 -7.78 -9.98
N ILE A 51 -0.75 -6.47 -9.81
CA ILE A 51 -0.05 -5.51 -10.70
C ILE A 51 1.47 -5.69 -10.72
N PHE A 52 2.05 -6.30 -9.69
CA PHE A 52 3.49 -6.60 -9.62
C PHE A 52 3.81 -8.08 -9.93
N GLY A 53 2.87 -8.78 -10.56
CA GLY A 53 3.01 -10.18 -10.94
C GLY A 53 2.30 -11.15 -9.99
N ILE A 54 2.06 -12.35 -10.50
CA ILE A 54 1.20 -13.38 -9.88
C ILE A 54 1.66 -13.85 -8.49
N ASN A 55 2.95 -13.72 -8.19
CA ASN A 55 3.54 -14.11 -6.91
C ASN A 55 3.79 -12.92 -5.97
N SER A 56 3.25 -11.75 -6.28
CA SER A 56 3.41 -10.53 -5.50
C SER A 56 2.14 -10.22 -4.69
N ILE A 57 2.06 -8.99 -4.18
CA ILE A 57 0.87 -8.48 -3.51
C ILE A 57 -0.31 -8.45 -4.46
N ASN A 58 -1.49 -8.80 -3.97
CA ASN A 58 -2.71 -8.86 -4.76
C ASN A 58 -3.94 -8.46 -3.94
N GLY A 59 -5.08 -8.38 -4.62
CA GLY A 59 -6.39 -8.18 -4.00
C GLY A 59 -6.89 -6.74 -4.00
N SER A 60 -8.08 -6.56 -3.46
CA SER A 60 -8.82 -5.28 -3.47
C SER A 60 -8.06 -4.14 -2.77
N LYS A 61 -7.34 -4.43 -1.68
CA LYS A 61 -6.50 -3.42 -1.01
C LYS A 61 -5.34 -2.96 -1.87
N CYS A 62 -4.78 -3.84 -2.69
CA CYS A 62 -3.73 -3.49 -3.64
C CYS A 62 -4.24 -2.46 -4.66
N ARG A 63 -5.47 -2.61 -5.14
CA ARG A 63 -6.13 -1.65 -6.03
C ARG A 63 -6.32 -0.28 -5.38
N GLN A 64 -6.83 -0.26 -4.15
CA GLN A 64 -7.01 0.98 -3.39
C GLN A 64 -5.69 1.70 -3.15
N LEU A 65 -4.66 0.95 -2.76
CA LEU A 65 -3.32 1.49 -2.56
C LEU A 65 -2.74 2.04 -3.86
N LEU A 66 -2.91 1.34 -4.97
CA LEU A 66 -2.43 1.82 -6.27
C LEU A 66 -3.00 3.20 -6.57
N TYR A 67 -4.31 3.39 -6.40
CA TYR A 67 -4.94 4.70 -6.58
C TYR A 67 -4.32 5.78 -5.67
N LEU A 68 -4.12 5.49 -4.38
CA LEU A 68 -3.53 6.44 -3.44
C LEU A 68 -2.08 6.79 -3.79
N PHE A 69 -1.32 5.85 -4.31
CA PHE A 69 0.06 6.11 -4.74
C PHE A 69 0.11 6.93 -6.03
N GLU A 70 -0.81 6.69 -6.98
CA GLU A 70 -0.89 7.45 -8.23
C GLU A 70 -1.40 8.88 -8.01
N THR A 71 -2.31 9.09 -7.06
CA THR A 71 -2.90 10.40 -6.75
C THR A 71 -2.22 11.11 -5.58
N ARG A 72 -1.06 10.63 -5.13
CA ARG A 72 -0.30 11.29 -4.06
C ARG A 72 0.11 12.71 -4.46
N PRO A 73 0.32 13.61 -3.50
CA PRO A 73 0.82 14.97 -3.79
C PRO A 73 2.12 14.93 -4.59
N ASP A 74 2.25 15.83 -5.57
CA ASP A 74 3.46 15.98 -6.36
C ASP A 74 4.67 16.27 -5.47
N GLY A 75 5.82 15.67 -5.81
CA GLY A 75 7.05 15.82 -5.03
C GLY A 75 7.07 14.98 -3.75
N SER A 76 6.09 14.14 -3.49
CA SER A 76 6.14 13.22 -2.35
C SER A 76 7.32 12.26 -2.47
N ASP A 77 8.11 12.16 -1.39
CA ASP A 77 9.28 11.29 -1.27
C ASP A 77 9.13 10.21 -0.18
N THR A 78 8.13 10.36 0.68
CA THR A 78 7.93 9.52 1.85
C THR A 78 6.44 9.15 2.01
N VAL A 79 6.17 7.88 2.25
CA VAL A 79 4.85 7.42 2.69
C VAL A 79 4.91 7.04 4.17
N ILE A 80 3.98 7.56 4.95
CA ILE A 80 3.80 7.22 6.37
C ILE A 80 2.51 6.41 6.50
N HIS A 81 2.63 5.25 7.07
CA HIS A 81 1.56 4.28 7.13
C HIS A 81 1.34 3.81 8.56
N ALA A 82 0.08 3.70 8.98
CA ALA A 82 -0.29 3.25 10.31
C ALA A 82 -1.37 2.17 10.23
N THR A 83 -1.03 0.95 10.65
CA THR A 83 -1.97 -0.17 10.70
C THR A 83 -1.58 -1.18 11.77
N ASN A 84 -2.36 -2.23 11.93
CA ASN A 84 -1.95 -3.36 12.76
C ASN A 84 -0.84 -4.15 12.05
N VAL A 85 0.40 -3.85 12.42
CA VAL A 85 1.60 -4.42 11.79
C VAL A 85 1.67 -5.96 11.84
N ASN A 86 1.00 -6.57 12.80
CA ASN A 86 1.10 -8.01 13.04
C ASN A 86 0.15 -8.85 12.19
N SER A 87 -0.98 -8.29 11.77
CA SER A 87 -2.06 -9.05 11.14
C SER A 87 -2.61 -8.42 9.87
N SER A 88 -2.27 -7.17 9.58
CA SER A 88 -2.79 -6.50 8.39
C SER A 88 -1.92 -6.76 7.16
N PRO A 89 -2.48 -7.31 6.08
CA PRO A 89 -1.77 -7.45 4.80
C PRO A 89 -1.44 -6.10 4.16
N GLN A 90 -2.01 -5.02 4.65
CA GLN A 90 -1.75 -3.66 4.17
C GLN A 90 -0.28 -3.26 4.39
N THR A 91 0.35 -3.68 5.50
CA THR A 91 1.76 -3.40 5.77
C THR A 91 2.69 -3.83 4.64
N PRO A 92 2.75 -5.10 4.24
CA PRO A 92 3.61 -5.51 3.13
C PRO A 92 3.17 -4.90 1.79
N MET A 93 1.88 -4.66 1.56
CA MET A 93 1.41 -4.04 0.33
C MET A 93 1.92 -2.60 0.17
N VAL A 94 1.83 -1.78 1.23
CA VAL A 94 2.38 -0.41 1.22
C VAL A 94 3.87 -0.42 1.01
N SER A 95 4.59 -1.37 1.62
CA SER A 95 6.04 -1.50 1.48
C SER A 95 6.47 -1.81 0.05
N VAL A 96 5.80 -2.75 -0.60
CA VAL A 96 6.06 -3.11 -2.01
C VAL A 96 5.76 -1.93 -2.93
N MET A 97 4.65 -1.25 -2.71
CA MET A 97 4.28 -0.05 -3.48
C MET A 97 5.31 1.08 -3.30
N ALA A 98 5.66 1.40 -2.06
CA ALA A 98 6.66 2.43 -1.77
C ALA A 98 8.01 2.12 -2.46
N ASN A 99 8.44 0.87 -2.40
CA ASN A 99 9.66 0.43 -3.07
C ASN A 99 9.56 0.59 -4.60
N HIS A 100 8.42 0.25 -5.19
CA HIS A 100 8.17 0.40 -6.64
C HIS A 100 8.26 1.88 -7.07
N TYR A 101 7.69 2.79 -6.28
CA TYR A 101 7.70 4.23 -6.56
C TYR A 101 8.96 4.95 -6.06
N ASN A 102 9.98 4.22 -5.56
CA ASN A 102 11.20 4.76 -4.96
C ASN A 102 10.94 5.74 -3.81
N LEU A 103 9.91 5.48 -3.01
CA LEU A 103 9.55 6.27 -1.84
C LEU A 103 10.11 5.63 -0.57
N ARG A 104 10.48 6.47 0.40
CA ARG A 104 10.73 6.03 1.76
C ARG A 104 9.43 5.54 2.37
N CYS A 105 9.45 4.41 3.07
CA CYS A 105 8.29 3.84 3.74
C CYS A 105 8.49 3.81 5.24
N ILE A 106 7.65 4.51 5.99
CA ILE A 106 7.67 4.54 7.45
C ILE A 106 6.37 3.95 7.99
N GLN A 107 6.49 2.85 8.71
CA GLN A 107 5.37 2.20 9.39
C GLN A 107 5.32 2.60 10.86
N VAL A 108 4.22 3.21 11.30
CA VAL A 108 3.99 3.51 12.71
C VAL A 108 3.27 2.34 13.38
N ALA A 109 3.96 1.71 14.31
CA ALA A 109 3.46 0.58 15.08
C ALA A 109 3.03 1.01 16.48
N GLY A 110 1.84 0.63 16.90
CA GLY A 110 1.36 0.88 18.25
C GLY A 110 1.66 -0.30 19.19
N GLY A 111 2.20 -0.01 20.38
CA GLY A 111 2.37 -1.00 21.43
C GLY A 111 3.35 -2.16 21.14
N SER A 112 4.15 -2.06 20.08
CA SER A 112 5.10 -3.09 19.69
C SER A 112 6.53 -2.64 19.89
N ASN A 113 7.38 -3.55 20.35
CA ASN A 113 8.82 -3.34 20.38
C ASN A 113 9.39 -3.57 18.97
N PRO A 114 10.25 -2.70 18.43
CA PRO A 114 10.88 -2.91 17.12
C PRO A 114 11.54 -4.27 16.95
N LYS A 115 12.18 -4.79 18.01
CA LYS A 115 12.78 -6.13 17.97
C LYS A 115 11.75 -7.25 17.77
N SER A 116 10.57 -7.12 18.37
CA SER A 116 9.50 -8.13 18.21
C SER A 116 8.84 -8.09 16.84
N LEU A 117 8.99 -6.99 16.10
CA LEU A 117 8.46 -6.88 14.75
C LEU A 117 9.24 -7.74 13.75
N SER A 118 10.57 -7.83 13.91
CA SER A 118 11.42 -8.64 13.03
C SER A 118 11.19 -10.17 13.15
N GLU A 119 10.49 -10.60 14.19
CA GLU A 119 10.15 -12.01 14.42
C GLU A 119 8.83 -12.44 13.74
N LYS A 120 8.09 -11.48 13.16
CA LYS A 120 6.79 -11.72 12.55
C LYS A 120 6.85 -11.64 11.03
N SER A 121 6.14 -12.53 10.36
CA SER A 121 6.23 -12.68 8.91
C SER A 121 5.88 -11.42 8.12
N LEU A 122 4.79 -10.72 8.46
CA LEU A 122 4.38 -9.52 7.72
C LEU A 122 5.34 -8.34 7.91
N PRO A 123 5.74 -7.97 9.15
CA PRO A 123 6.76 -6.95 9.36
C PRO A 123 8.12 -7.31 8.76
N LEU A 124 8.55 -8.56 8.86
CA LEU A 124 9.81 -9.02 8.28
C LEU A 124 9.78 -8.84 6.74
N PHE A 125 8.70 -9.28 6.10
CA PHE A 125 8.51 -9.09 4.67
C PHE A 125 8.57 -7.61 4.29
N ALA A 126 7.89 -6.73 5.01
CA ALA A 126 7.90 -5.30 4.76
C ALA A 126 9.31 -4.69 4.90
N THR A 127 10.09 -5.15 5.88
CA THR A 127 11.49 -4.74 6.06
C THR A 127 12.36 -5.10 4.85
N MET A 128 12.10 -6.23 4.20
CA MET A 128 12.82 -6.63 2.98
C MET A 128 12.63 -5.64 1.83
N PHE A 129 11.53 -4.89 1.84
CA PHE A 129 11.24 -3.81 0.88
C PHE A 129 11.62 -2.42 1.41
N GLY A 130 12.40 -2.34 2.50
CA GLY A 130 12.96 -1.09 3.00
C GLY A 130 12.07 -0.33 3.98
N THR A 131 11.01 -0.94 4.52
CA THR A 131 10.15 -0.29 5.51
C THR A 131 10.91 -0.06 6.82
N GLU A 132 10.86 1.16 7.29
CA GLU A 132 11.35 1.59 8.59
C GLU A 132 10.20 1.57 9.62
N TYR A 133 10.50 1.15 10.85
CA TYR A 133 9.49 1.09 11.91
C TYR A 133 9.70 2.17 12.94
N GLU A 134 8.63 2.91 13.19
CA GLU A 134 8.52 3.87 14.29
C GLU A 134 7.47 3.39 15.29
N THR A 135 7.72 3.55 16.57
CA THR A 135 6.79 3.13 17.60
C THR A 135 6.07 4.30 18.23
N ALA A 136 4.77 4.17 18.39
CA ALA A 136 4.01 5.07 19.25
C ALA A 136 4.22 4.68 20.71
N THR A 137 4.58 5.65 21.55
CA THR A 137 4.72 5.45 23.00
C THR A 137 3.37 5.15 23.66
N GLY A 138 3.36 4.21 24.60
CA GLY A 138 2.17 3.80 25.33
C GLY A 138 1.44 2.63 24.69
N SER A 139 0.14 2.57 24.88
CA SER A 139 -0.69 1.50 24.32
C SER A 139 -0.94 1.68 22.82
N GLY A 140 -1.28 0.59 22.15
CA GLY A 140 -1.64 0.60 20.73
C GLY A 140 -2.97 1.31 20.39
N PHE A 141 -3.42 2.25 21.22
CA PHE A 141 -4.60 3.06 20.95
C PHE A 141 -4.39 3.94 19.70
N ASN A 142 -5.39 3.96 18.86
CA ASN A 142 -5.37 4.69 17.59
C ASN A 142 -4.95 6.16 17.76
N ARG A 143 -5.41 6.83 18.84
CA ARG A 143 -5.05 8.22 19.15
C ARG A 143 -3.53 8.43 19.29
N ASN A 144 -2.83 7.50 19.94
CA ASN A 144 -1.38 7.60 20.14
C ASN A 144 -0.63 7.36 18.83
N ILE A 145 -1.13 6.43 18.04
CA ILE A 145 -0.59 6.14 16.69
C ILE A 145 -0.74 7.38 15.80
N GLN A 146 -1.94 7.96 15.75
CA GLN A 146 -2.20 9.16 14.94
C GLN A 146 -1.38 10.37 15.39
N ARG A 147 -1.17 10.54 16.69
CA ARG A 147 -0.28 11.58 17.22
C ARG A 147 1.15 11.36 16.71
N ARG A 148 1.66 10.11 16.79
CA ARG A 148 3.01 9.79 16.30
C ARG A 148 3.14 10.02 14.80
N VAL A 149 2.14 9.64 14.01
CA VAL A 149 2.09 9.94 12.57
C VAL A 149 2.27 11.43 12.32
N LYS A 150 1.49 12.29 13.00
CA LYS A 150 1.59 13.75 12.87
C LYS A 150 2.97 14.29 13.26
N ASP A 151 3.62 13.71 14.27
CA ASP A 151 4.95 14.13 14.68
C ASP A 151 6.01 13.72 13.63
N ILE A 152 5.87 12.55 13.01
CA ILE A 152 6.75 12.10 11.95
C ILE A 152 6.56 12.97 10.69
N MET A 153 5.32 13.32 10.32
CA MET A 153 5.06 14.21 9.18
C MET A 153 5.78 15.56 9.28
N LYS A 154 5.97 16.10 10.49
CA LYS A 154 6.74 17.33 10.70
C LYS A 154 8.21 17.16 10.33
N LEU A 155 8.75 15.95 10.46
CA LEU A 155 10.13 15.63 10.11
C LEU A 155 10.31 15.36 8.62
N PHE A 156 9.23 14.98 7.95
CA PHE A 156 9.19 14.64 6.52
C PHE A 156 8.11 15.48 5.81
N PRO A 157 8.39 16.73 5.47
CA PRO A 157 7.37 17.65 4.94
C PRO A 157 6.79 17.21 3.59
N ASN A 158 7.53 16.43 2.81
CA ASN A 158 7.07 15.89 1.53
C ASN A 158 6.42 14.50 1.69
N SER A 159 5.94 14.17 2.89
CA SER A 159 5.27 12.90 3.12
C SER A 159 3.78 12.97 2.86
N PHE A 160 3.21 11.82 2.46
CA PHE A 160 1.77 11.58 2.50
C PHE A 160 1.46 10.40 3.41
N THR A 161 0.21 10.28 3.84
CA THR A 161 -0.20 9.26 4.80
C THR A 161 -1.18 8.27 4.20
N ILE A 162 -1.06 7.01 4.63
CA ILE A 162 -2.07 5.98 4.38
C ILE A 162 -2.64 5.57 5.72
N GLU A 163 -3.92 5.80 5.90
CA GLU A 163 -4.62 5.52 7.15
C GLU A 163 -4.78 4.02 7.40
N ARG A 164 -5.08 3.69 8.66
CA ARG A 164 -5.22 2.31 9.14
C ARG A 164 -6.25 1.51 8.36
N ASP A 165 -7.41 2.10 8.16
CA ASP A 165 -8.45 1.55 7.32
C ASP A 165 -8.50 2.43 6.08
N ILE A 166 -8.18 1.88 4.92
CA ILE A 166 -8.33 2.60 3.67
C ILE A 166 -9.83 2.77 3.47
N THR A 167 -10.33 3.83 4.06
CA THR A 167 -11.71 4.28 3.84
C THR A 167 -11.68 5.27 2.69
N LEU A 168 -12.50 5.01 1.72
CA LEU A 168 -12.78 5.98 0.69
C LEU A 168 -13.55 7.12 1.33
N ASP A 169 -12.96 8.31 1.29
CA ASP A 169 -13.70 9.50 1.65
C ASP A 169 -14.70 9.82 0.53
N HIS A 170 -15.94 9.41 0.75
CA HIS A 170 -17.04 9.66 -0.19
C HIS A 170 -17.33 11.14 -0.41
N THR A 171 -16.70 12.03 0.36
CA THR A 171 -16.84 13.49 0.20
C THR A 171 -15.86 14.05 -0.84
N LEU A 172 -14.85 13.31 -1.24
CA LEU A 172 -13.94 13.75 -2.29
C LEU A 172 -14.62 13.68 -3.67
N PRO A 173 -14.54 14.74 -4.47
CA PRO A 173 -15.28 14.84 -5.74
C PRO A 173 -14.92 13.75 -6.78
N ASN A 174 -13.84 13.01 -6.57
CA ASN A 174 -13.40 11.91 -7.43
C ASN A 174 -13.57 10.52 -6.80
N ASN A 175 -14.13 10.45 -5.60
CA ASN A 175 -14.42 9.21 -4.89
C ASN A 175 -15.82 8.68 -5.22
N THR A 176 -16.12 8.53 -6.47
CA THR A 176 -17.31 7.77 -6.84
C THR A 176 -16.98 6.28 -6.69
N PRO A 177 -17.88 5.46 -6.14
CA PRO A 177 -17.70 4.01 -6.06
C PRO A 177 -17.36 3.36 -7.41
N ASP A 178 -17.71 4.03 -8.49
CA ASP A 178 -17.51 3.60 -9.87
C ASP A 178 -16.07 3.83 -10.40
N LYS A 179 -15.21 4.48 -9.61
CA LYS A 179 -13.82 4.78 -10.01
C LYS A 179 -12.76 3.97 -9.26
N ILE A 180 -13.19 2.98 -8.45
CA ILE A 180 -12.27 2.19 -7.65
C ILE A 180 -12.47 0.72 -7.91
#